data_70a81ea0e97215fa1d37f2add2543a7a
#
_entry.id   70a81ea0e97215fa1d37f2add2543a7a
#
_cell.length_a   1.000
_cell.length_b   1.000
_cell.length_c   1.000
_cell.angle_alpha   90.00
_cell.angle_beta   90.00
_cell.angle_gamma   90.00
#
_symmetry.space_group_name_H-M   'P 1'
#
loop_
_entity.id
_entity.type
_entity.pdbx_description
1 polymer ?
#
loop_
_entity_poly.entity_id
_entity_poly.type
_entity_poly.pdbx_seq_one_letter_code
_entity_poly.pdbx_strand_id
1 'polypeptide(L)'
;MEKIKLHYLVGDVHMGGHDVHRVAKNNKILLDKAGVFDLTIVCDGPGLGDMGFDEYLASGAINDCDAIIFNCGNYRFNTPEEQHILEDAIASGKGFVFLHGDHPCYWVEAGMEPWAEIEKMAMMMWREPTSHGDFGNHHITISPVDHPITRGLTDFDTRDEVFCTMQNIHNVPCTVLATAYSDPMVISRHGMPGTGCHEPVALVGQYGKGRTYDQVLGHVWPFYTGHGLGENTMVSFAPRQFRQMFVRGCEWAATGKVELTANFDGAAVLI
;
A
#
# COMPACT_ATOMS: atom_id res chain seq x y z
N MET A 1 -13.98 1.24 -24.01
CA MET A 1 -14.31 1.56 -22.62
C MET A 1 -13.37 2.68 -22.17
N GLU A 2 -13.89 3.63 -21.44
CA GLU A 2 -13.07 4.64 -20.79
C GLU A 2 -12.17 3.94 -19.75
N LYS A 3 -10.91 4.33 -19.68
CA LYS A 3 -9.97 3.76 -18.72
C LYS A 3 -10.18 4.38 -17.35
N ILE A 4 -9.87 3.61 -16.32
CA ILE A 4 -9.86 4.07 -14.92
C ILE A 4 -8.63 4.95 -14.73
N LYS A 5 -8.82 6.19 -14.31
CA LYS A 5 -7.73 7.15 -14.07
C LYS A 5 -7.14 6.94 -12.68
N LEU A 6 -5.88 6.56 -12.63
CA LEU A 6 -5.13 6.39 -11.38
C LEU A 6 -4.02 7.44 -11.28
N HIS A 7 -3.96 8.14 -10.16
CA HIS A 7 -2.81 8.96 -9.81
C HIS A 7 -1.96 8.23 -8.78
N TYR A 8 -0.71 7.99 -9.11
CA TYR A 8 0.25 7.31 -8.25
C TYR A 8 1.23 8.32 -7.69
N LEU A 9 1.06 8.63 -6.41
CA LEU A 9 1.91 9.57 -5.68
C LEU A 9 3.13 8.83 -5.15
N VAL A 10 4.32 9.25 -5.56
CA VAL A 10 5.58 8.60 -5.21
C VAL A 10 6.52 9.59 -4.56
N GLY A 11 6.90 9.33 -3.31
CA GLY A 11 7.88 10.14 -2.60
C GLY A 11 9.27 10.03 -3.22
N ASP A 12 10.08 11.07 -3.05
CA ASP A 12 11.46 11.11 -3.55
C ASP A 12 12.48 10.59 -2.52
N VAL A 13 12.04 10.26 -1.32
CA VAL A 13 12.87 9.71 -0.25
C VAL A 13 12.32 8.37 0.24
N HIS A 14 13.23 7.46 0.59
CA HIS A 14 12.85 6.17 1.15
C HIS A 14 12.46 6.31 2.62
N MET A 15 11.35 5.72 2.99
CA MET A 15 10.85 5.67 4.36
C MET A 15 11.26 4.38 5.05
N GLY A 16 11.94 4.50 6.21
CA GLY A 16 12.27 3.34 7.04
C GLY A 16 13.00 2.19 6.31
N GLY A 17 13.73 2.51 5.24
CA GLY A 17 14.39 1.49 4.43
C GLY A 17 13.58 0.93 3.26
N HIS A 18 12.43 1.51 2.92
CA HIS A 18 11.58 1.09 1.80
C HIS A 18 11.97 1.78 0.48
N ASP A 19 12.12 1.00 -0.61
CA ASP A 19 12.43 1.53 -1.95
C ASP A 19 11.13 1.87 -2.71
N VAL A 20 10.59 3.06 -2.44
CA VAL A 20 9.33 3.54 -3.02
C VAL A 20 9.38 3.64 -4.55
N HIS A 21 10.54 3.99 -5.13
CA HIS A 21 10.69 4.11 -6.59
C HIS A 21 10.66 2.75 -7.28
N ARG A 22 11.29 1.73 -6.70
CA ARG A 22 11.29 0.38 -7.25
C ARG A 22 9.92 -0.26 -7.14
N VAL A 23 9.22 -0.05 -6.02
CA VAL A 23 7.83 -0.47 -5.84
C VAL A 23 6.95 0.19 -6.91
N ALA A 24 7.07 1.51 -7.11
CA ALA A 24 6.29 2.23 -8.11
C ALA A 24 6.54 1.75 -9.54
N LYS A 25 7.80 1.52 -9.93
CA LYS A 25 8.15 0.97 -11.25
C LYS A 25 7.52 -0.40 -11.49
N ASN A 26 7.57 -1.30 -10.49
CA ASN A 26 6.96 -2.62 -10.61
C ASN A 26 5.43 -2.55 -10.67
N ASN A 27 4.83 -1.73 -9.82
CA ASN A 27 3.38 -1.52 -9.82
C ASN A 27 2.89 -0.91 -11.13
N LYS A 28 3.66 0.02 -11.72
CA LYS A 28 3.37 0.53 -13.07
C LYS A 28 3.30 -0.58 -14.10
N ILE A 29 4.25 -1.51 -14.09
CA ILE A 29 4.25 -2.66 -15.01
C ILE A 29 2.99 -3.51 -14.83
N LEU A 30 2.55 -3.74 -13.60
CA LEU A 30 1.33 -4.51 -13.32
C LEU A 30 0.07 -3.79 -13.84
N LEU A 31 -0.05 -2.49 -13.59
CA LEU A 31 -1.18 -1.66 -14.03
C LEU A 31 -1.23 -1.53 -15.56
N ASP A 32 -0.07 -1.33 -16.20
CA ASP A 32 0.04 -1.31 -17.66
C ASP A 32 -0.39 -2.64 -18.29
N LYS A 33 0.02 -3.78 -17.70
CA LYS A 33 -0.37 -5.12 -18.16
C LYS A 33 -1.85 -5.41 -17.98
N ALA A 34 -2.48 -4.86 -16.96
CA ALA A 34 -3.93 -4.98 -16.78
C ALA A 34 -4.69 -4.27 -17.92
N GLY A 35 -4.11 -3.23 -18.52
CA GLY A 35 -4.58 -2.58 -19.74
C GLY A 35 -5.84 -1.70 -19.58
N VAL A 36 -6.40 -1.62 -18.38
CA VAL A 36 -7.65 -0.93 -18.08
C VAL A 36 -7.46 0.41 -17.38
N PHE A 37 -6.23 0.72 -16.99
CA PHE A 37 -5.89 1.94 -16.27
C PHE A 37 -5.25 2.98 -17.19
N ASP A 38 -5.52 4.25 -16.86
CA ASP A 38 -4.80 5.43 -17.34
C ASP A 38 -4.03 5.99 -16.12
N LEU A 39 -2.72 5.82 -16.14
CA LEU A 39 -1.87 6.03 -14.97
C LEU A 39 -1.05 7.32 -15.14
N THR A 40 -1.20 8.24 -14.19
CA THR A 40 -0.33 9.41 -14.01
C THR A 40 0.54 9.20 -12.79
N ILE A 41 1.85 9.25 -12.91
CA ILE A 41 2.79 9.18 -11.79
C ILE A 41 3.20 10.59 -11.38
N VAL A 42 2.97 10.92 -10.13
CA VAL A 42 3.39 12.19 -9.51
C VAL A 42 4.63 11.92 -8.67
N CYS A 43 5.75 12.48 -9.09
CA CYS A 43 7.04 12.27 -8.43
C CYS A 43 8.00 13.40 -8.81
N ASP A 44 8.71 13.96 -7.83
CA ASP A 44 9.76 14.97 -8.08
C ASP A 44 11.11 14.33 -8.46
N GLY A 45 11.25 13.01 -8.20
CA GLY A 45 12.46 12.26 -8.50
C GLY A 45 12.68 12.06 -10.01
N PRO A 46 13.94 11.99 -10.44
CA PRO A 46 14.28 11.93 -11.87
C PRO A 46 13.82 10.63 -12.55
N GLY A 47 13.19 10.77 -13.71
CA GLY A 47 12.92 9.67 -14.64
C GLY A 47 11.79 8.72 -14.26
N LEU A 48 10.95 9.09 -13.31
CA LEU A 48 9.77 8.29 -12.91
C LEU A 48 8.46 9.06 -13.10
N GLY A 49 8.41 10.34 -12.69
CA GLY A 49 7.18 11.13 -12.68
C GLY A 49 6.77 11.64 -14.08
N ASP A 50 5.47 11.65 -14.32
CA ASP A 50 4.84 12.36 -15.44
C ASP A 50 4.64 13.84 -15.08
N MET A 51 4.55 14.15 -13.79
CA MET A 51 4.29 15.46 -13.20
C MET A 51 4.98 15.58 -11.83
N GLY A 52 5.44 16.77 -11.46
CA GLY A 52 5.96 17.07 -10.13
C GLY A 52 4.85 17.40 -9.13
N PHE A 53 5.13 17.28 -7.84
CA PHE A 53 4.14 17.53 -6.79
C PHE A 53 3.66 18.98 -6.73
N ASP A 54 4.54 19.96 -6.92
CA ASP A 54 4.13 21.38 -6.90
C ASP A 54 3.12 21.69 -7.99
N GLU A 55 3.36 21.19 -9.21
CA GLU A 55 2.42 21.33 -10.32
C GLU A 55 1.11 20.58 -10.03
N TYR A 56 1.20 19.35 -9.52
CA TYR A 56 0.06 18.52 -9.19
C TYR A 56 -0.90 19.17 -8.19
N LEU A 57 -0.34 19.68 -7.09
CA LEU A 57 -1.13 20.32 -6.04
C LEU A 57 -1.68 21.68 -6.50
N ALA A 58 -0.87 22.49 -7.19
CA ALA A 58 -1.27 23.83 -7.64
C ALA A 58 -2.32 23.81 -8.74
N SER A 59 -2.28 22.83 -9.66
CA SER A 59 -3.21 22.72 -10.77
C SER A 59 -4.59 22.16 -10.38
N GLY A 60 -4.67 21.51 -9.20
CA GLY A 60 -5.88 20.77 -8.80
C GLY A 60 -6.06 19.47 -9.56
N ALA A 61 -5.02 18.94 -10.21
CA ALA A 61 -5.04 17.68 -10.96
C ALA A 61 -5.48 16.49 -10.11
N ILE A 62 -5.32 16.54 -8.79
CA ILE A 62 -5.83 15.54 -7.84
C ILE A 62 -7.33 15.25 -8.03
N ASN A 63 -8.09 16.20 -8.58
CA ASN A 63 -9.51 16.03 -8.82
C ASN A 63 -9.84 15.26 -10.11
N ASP A 64 -8.85 15.02 -10.98
CA ASP A 64 -9.06 14.39 -12.28
C ASP A 64 -8.88 12.86 -12.30
N CYS A 65 -8.69 12.23 -11.14
CA CYS A 65 -8.56 10.78 -11.03
C CYS A 65 -9.80 10.11 -10.44
N ASP A 66 -9.88 8.80 -10.60
CA ASP A 66 -10.87 7.94 -9.95
C ASP A 66 -10.31 7.37 -8.63
N ALA A 67 -9.01 7.14 -8.55
CA ALA A 67 -8.34 6.72 -7.32
C ALA A 67 -6.90 7.22 -7.25
N ILE A 68 -6.39 7.31 -6.02
CA ILE A 68 -5.02 7.70 -5.67
C ILE A 68 -4.31 6.50 -5.05
N ILE A 69 -3.13 6.18 -5.57
CA ILE A 69 -2.20 5.23 -4.93
C ILE A 69 -1.18 6.05 -4.17
N PHE A 70 -1.12 5.87 -2.85
CA PHE A 70 -0.22 6.59 -1.97
C PHE A 70 1.04 5.75 -1.70
N ASN A 71 2.20 6.30 -2.01
CA ASN A 71 3.52 5.72 -1.78
C ASN A 71 4.53 6.85 -1.55
N CYS A 72 4.16 7.78 -0.68
CA CYS A 72 4.89 9.03 -0.43
C CYS A 72 5.68 9.01 0.86
N GLY A 73 5.29 8.19 1.83
CA GLY A 73 5.81 8.30 3.18
C GLY A 73 5.61 9.71 3.73
N ASN A 74 6.69 10.33 4.24
CA ASN A 74 6.69 11.69 4.78
C ASN A 74 7.21 12.73 3.78
N TYR A 75 7.33 12.39 2.51
CA TYR A 75 7.95 13.29 1.52
C TYR A 75 7.11 14.54 1.28
N ARG A 76 5.79 14.41 1.20
CA ARG A 76 4.83 15.51 0.97
C ARG A 76 3.69 15.43 1.99
N PHE A 77 2.74 16.35 1.88
CA PHE A 77 1.59 16.46 2.79
C PHE A 77 2.00 16.75 4.24
N ASN A 78 3.05 17.59 4.39
CA ASN A 78 3.58 17.99 5.68
C ASN A 78 2.97 19.29 6.20
N THR A 79 2.11 19.94 5.42
CA THR A 79 1.37 21.13 5.82
C THR A 79 -0.14 20.84 5.88
N PRO A 80 -0.90 21.52 6.74
CA PRO A 80 -2.36 21.35 6.79
C PRO A 80 -3.03 21.61 5.43
N GLU A 81 -2.51 22.54 4.65
CA GLU A 81 -3.04 22.88 3.32
C GLU A 81 -2.89 21.70 2.34
N GLU A 82 -1.71 21.08 2.28
CA GLU A 82 -1.48 19.91 1.45
C GLU A 82 -2.34 18.72 1.92
N GLN A 83 -2.43 18.51 3.25
CA GLN A 83 -3.24 17.45 3.85
C GLN A 83 -4.71 17.59 3.48
N HIS A 84 -5.29 18.78 3.60
CA HIS A 84 -6.69 19.05 3.26
C HIS A 84 -7.00 18.77 1.78
N ILE A 85 -6.05 19.04 0.87
CA ILE A 85 -6.23 18.72 -0.56
C ILE A 85 -6.47 17.21 -0.74
N LEU A 86 -5.69 16.35 -0.09
CA LEU A 86 -5.85 14.90 -0.18
C LEU A 86 -7.12 14.43 0.56
N GLU A 87 -7.35 14.94 1.77
CA GLU A 87 -8.53 14.62 2.58
C GLU A 87 -9.82 14.90 1.81
N ASP A 88 -9.96 16.08 1.24
CA ASP A 88 -11.13 16.50 0.48
C ASP A 88 -11.32 15.64 -0.78
N ALA A 89 -10.25 15.32 -1.48
CA ALA A 89 -10.30 14.48 -2.66
C ALA A 89 -10.87 13.09 -2.31
N ILE A 90 -10.33 12.44 -1.27
CA ILE A 90 -10.81 11.11 -0.86
C ILE A 90 -12.21 11.20 -0.26
N ALA A 91 -12.48 12.16 0.62
CA ALA A 91 -13.79 12.34 1.24
C ALA A 91 -14.89 12.59 0.20
N SER A 92 -14.57 13.23 -0.94
CA SER A 92 -15.52 13.49 -2.03
C SER A 92 -15.93 12.23 -2.80
N GLY A 93 -15.15 11.13 -2.70
CA GLY A 93 -15.48 9.85 -3.32
C GLY A 93 -14.37 9.21 -4.16
N LYS A 94 -13.19 9.81 -4.26
CA LYS A 94 -12.05 9.17 -4.92
C LYS A 94 -11.57 7.98 -4.11
N GLY A 95 -11.12 6.92 -4.80
CA GLY A 95 -10.51 5.77 -4.16
C GLY A 95 -9.15 6.09 -3.56
N PHE A 96 -8.76 5.35 -2.53
CA PHE A 96 -7.46 5.46 -1.90
C PHE A 96 -6.82 4.09 -1.74
N VAL A 97 -5.58 3.95 -2.19
CA VAL A 97 -4.78 2.72 -2.08
C VAL A 97 -3.53 3.05 -1.27
N PHE A 98 -3.39 2.44 -0.11
CA PHE A 98 -2.28 2.62 0.79
C PHE A 98 -1.31 1.44 0.69
N LEU A 99 0.00 1.69 0.77
CA LEU A 99 1.01 0.66 0.54
C LEU A 99 1.91 0.45 1.76
N HIS A 100 2.52 -0.72 1.83
CA HIS A 100 3.39 -1.19 2.91
C HIS A 100 4.34 -0.13 3.46
N GLY A 101 5.09 0.55 2.60
CA GLY A 101 6.12 1.51 3.00
C GLY A 101 5.61 2.79 3.66
N ASP A 102 4.30 3.04 3.63
CA ASP A 102 3.70 4.25 4.17
C ASP A 102 3.17 4.08 5.60
N HIS A 103 3.09 2.85 6.13
CA HIS A 103 2.55 2.61 7.48
C HIS A 103 3.31 3.32 8.60
N PRO A 104 4.65 3.49 8.56
CA PRO A 104 5.36 4.28 9.56
C PRO A 104 5.36 5.79 9.29
N CYS A 105 4.60 6.29 8.31
CA CYS A 105 4.58 7.73 8.03
C CYS A 105 3.95 8.53 9.16
N TYR A 106 4.36 9.81 9.29
CA TYR A 106 3.92 10.73 10.36
C TYR A 106 4.03 10.11 11.75
N TRP A 107 5.14 9.45 12.00
CA TRP A 107 5.39 8.67 13.20
C TRP A 107 5.70 9.58 14.39
N VAL A 108 4.77 9.63 15.34
CA VAL A 108 4.86 10.49 16.54
C VAL A 108 6.05 10.11 17.41
N GLU A 109 6.35 8.83 17.55
CA GLU A 109 7.49 8.32 18.33
C GLU A 109 8.84 8.73 17.72
N ALA A 110 8.86 9.09 16.45
CA ALA A 110 10.02 9.69 15.78
C ALA A 110 10.02 11.22 15.85
N GLY A 111 9.09 11.83 16.60
CA GLY A 111 8.96 13.27 16.78
C GLY A 111 8.27 13.99 15.62
N MET A 112 7.51 13.28 14.82
CA MET A 112 6.71 13.87 13.74
C MET A 112 5.33 14.27 14.27
N GLU A 113 4.74 15.29 13.65
CA GLU A 113 3.34 15.65 13.92
C GLU A 113 2.39 14.56 13.36
N PRO A 114 1.42 14.08 14.14
CA PRO A 114 0.49 13.09 13.67
C PRO A 114 -0.48 13.66 12.63
N TRP A 115 -0.80 12.86 11.62
CA TRP A 115 -1.85 13.21 10.67
C TRP A 115 -3.03 12.25 10.85
N ALA A 116 -3.99 12.62 11.70
CA ALA A 116 -5.10 11.77 12.09
C ALA A 116 -5.95 11.28 10.89
N GLU A 117 -6.09 12.08 9.84
CA GLU A 117 -6.91 11.71 8.70
C GLU A 117 -6.25 10.64 7.83
N ILE A 118 -4.91 10.66 7.65
CA ILE A 118 -4.21 9.57 6.96
C ILE A 118 -4.34 8.25 7.73
N GLU A 119 -4.29 8.31 9.07
CA GLU A 119 -4.48 7.13 9.92
C GLU A 119 -5.88 6.53 9.77
N LYS A 120 -6.91 7.38 9.58
CA LYS A 120 -8.27 6.92 9.29
C LYS A 120 -8.40 6.33 7.89
N MET A 121 -7.73 6.92 6.89
CA MET A 121 -7.72 6.42 5.51
C MET A 121 -7.02 5.06 5.40
N ALA A 122 -5.90 4.88 6.10
CA ALA A 122 -5.14 3.65 6.15
C ALA A 122 -5.80 2.57 7.04
N MET A 123 -6.73 2.96 7.93
CA MET A 123 -7.42 2.11 8.90
C MET A 123 -6.53 1.55 10.00
N MET A 124 -5.33 1.09 9.66
CA MET A 124 -4.31 0.62 10.61
C MET A 124 -2.96 1.24 10.28
N MET A 125 -2.22 1.65 11.30
CA MET A 125 -0.92 2.29 11.15
C MET A 125 0.11 1.66 12.06
N TRP A 126 1.37 1.84 11.70
CA TRP A 126 2.49 1.57 12.60
C TRP A 126 2.52 2.62 13.70
N ARG A 127 2.06 2.24 14.88
CA ARG A 127 2.13 3.01 16.13
C ARG A 127 2.47 2.06 17.26
N GLU A 128 3.11 2.54 18.30
CA GLU A 128 3.43 1.68 19.45
C GLU A 128 2.15 0.94 19.94
N PRO A 129 2.17 -0.38 20.14
CA PRO A 129 3.32 -1.29 20.22
C PRO A 129 3.63 -2.05 18.90
N THR A 130 3.32 -1.51 17.73
CA THR A 130 3.59 -2.20 16.47
C THR A 130 5.06 -2.61 16.34
N SER A 131 5.27 -3.80 15.84
CA SER A 131 6.59 -4.37 15.55
C SER A 131 6.53 -5.14 14.23
N HIS A 132 7.65 -5.73 13.85
CA HIS A 132 7.70 -6.67 12.73
C HIS A 132 8.67 -7.81 13.02
N GLY A 133 8.43 -8.96 12.39
CA GLY A 133 9.40 -10.03 12.31
C GLY A 133 10.55 -9.70 11.35
N ASP A 134 11.44 -10.64 11.13
CA ASP A 134 12.43 -10.54 10.06
C ASP A 134 11.76 -10.76 8.70
N PHE A 135 12.39 -10.22 7.65
CA PHE A 135 12.01 -10.53 6.27
C PHE A 135 12.11 -12.03 6.03
N GLY A 136 11.00 -12.73 5.96
CA GLY A 136 10.94 -14.18 5.99
C GLY A 136 9.78 -14.79 5.21
N ASN A 137 9.67 -16.12 5.28
CA ASN A 137 8.57 -16.84 4.63
C ASN A 137 7.31 -16.76 5.47
N HIS A 138 6.21 -16.42 4.83
CA HIS A 138 4.87 -16.33 5.44
C HIS A 138 3.84 -17.04 4.59
N HIS A 139 2.93 -17.73 5.27
CA HIS A 139 1.71 -18.26 4.67
C HIS A 139 0.61 -17.21 4.82
N ILE A 140 0.04 -16.81 3.70
CA ILE A 140 -1.03 -15.80 3.63
C ILE A 140 -2.36 -16.52 3.47
N THR A 141 -3.24 -16.32 4.44
CA THR A 141 -4.58 -16.88 4.45
C THR A 141 -5.58 -15.85 3.94
N ILE A 142 -6.31 -16.20 2.90
CA ILE A 142 -7.40 -15.37 2.37
C ILE A 142 -8.59 -15.48 3.32
N SER A 143 -9.10 -14.35 3.78
CA SER A 143 -10.28 -14.32 4.66
C SER A 143 -11.51 -14.91 3.97
N PRO A 144 -12.40 -15.59 4.72
CA PRO A 144 -13.61 -16.20 4.14
C PRO A 144 -14.68 -15.17 3.76
N VAL A 145 -14.37 -13.89 3.86
CA VAL A 145 -15.28 -12.80 3.46
C VAL A 145 -15.41 -12.79 1.94
N ASP A 146 -16.65 -12.79 1.43
CA ASP A 146 -16.88 -12.62 -0.01
C ASP A 146 -16.65 -11.16 -0.40
N HIS A 147 -15.46 -10.90 -0.96
CA HIS A 147 -15.08 -9.56 -1.41
C HIS A 147 -14.52 -9.60 -2.84
N PRO A 148 -14.87 -8.64 -3.72
CA PRO A 148 -14.44 -8.63 -5.12
C PRO A 148 -12.92 -8.74 -5.30
N ILE A 149 -12.12 -8.11 -4.44
CA ILE A 149 -10.65 -8.13 -4.52
C ILE A 149 -10.10 -9.56 -4.38
N THR A 150 -10.62 -10.34 -3.42
CA THR A 150 -10.11 -11.67 -3.08
C THR A 150 -10.92 -12.82 -3.66
N ARG A 151 -12.05 -12.53 -4.30
CA ARG A 151 -12.94 -13.58 -4.86
C ARG A 151 -12.19 -14.50 -5.82
N GLY A 152 -12.23 -15.79 -5.51
CA GLY A 152 -11.58 -16.84 -6.31
C GLY A 152 -10.05 -16.92 -6.11
N LEU A 153 -9.46 -16.13 -5.21
CA LEU A 153 -8.08 -16.33 -4.78
C LEU A 153 -8.01 -17.43 -3.74
N THR A 154 -6.87 -18.10 -3.71
CA THR A 154 -6.52 -19.12 -2.71
C THR A 154 -5.39 -18.60 -1.83
N ASP A 155 -5.20 -19.21 -0.68
CA ASP A 155 -4.04 -18.99 0.17
C ASP A 155 -2.75 -19.15 -0.62
N PHE A 156 -1.70 -18.45 -0.21
CA PHE A 156 -0.42 -18.47 -0.91
C PHE A 156 0.74 -18.21 0.05
N ASP A 157 1.92 -18.63 -0.37
CA ASP A 157 3.16 -18.35 0.35
C ASP A 157 3.87 -17.16 -0.29
N THR A 158 4.48 -16.33 0.56
CA THR A 158 5.33 -15.21 0.13
C THR A 158 6.52 -15.07 1.06
N ARG A 159 7.50 -14.28 0.62
CA ARG A 159 8.58 -13.83 1.48
C ARG A 159 8.47 -12.32 1.63
N ASP A 160 8.24 -11.86 2.85
CA ASP A 160 7.94 -10.46 3.15
C ASP A 160 8.32 -10.11 4.60
N GLU A 161 8.08 -8.88 5.00
CA GLU A 161 8.12 -8.41 6.37
C GLU A 161 6.69 -8.14 6.83
N VAL A 162 6.22 -8.94 7.80
CA VAL A 162 4.85 -8.80 8.30
C VAL A 162 4.84 -7.87 9.51
N PHE A 163 4.06 -6.81 9.44
CA PHE A 163 3.79 -5.94 10.57
C PHE A 163 2.87 -6.63 11.58
N CYS A 164 3.24 -6.54 12.84
CA CYS A 164 2.54 -7.19 13.95
C CYS A 164 1.96 -6.14 14.89
N THR A 165 0.72 -6.35 15.32
CA THR A 165 0.04 -5.46 16.26
C THR A 165 -0.16 -4.02 15.75
N MET A 166 -0.39 -3.85 14.45
CA MET A 166 -0.76 -2.52 13.93
C MET A 166 -1.98 -1.96 14.63
N GLN A 167 -2.02 -0.64 14.76
CA GLN A 167 -3.00 0.05 15.58
C GLN A 167 -4.10 0.71 14.73
N ASN A 168 -5.35 0.34 14.99
CA ASN A 168 -6.52 1.09 14.54
C ASN A 168 -6.89 2.15 15.59
N ILE A 169 -6.13 3.24 15.63
CA ILE A 169 -6.19 4.26 16.69
C ILE A 169 -7.55 4.93 16.76
N HIS A 170 -8.18 5.14 15.61
CA HIS A 170 -9.45 5.87 15.49
C HIS A 170 -10.67 4.96 15.48
N ASN A 171 -10.51 3.64 15.68
CA ASN A 171 -11.57 2.64 15.60
C ASN A 171 -12.38 2.73 14.30
N VAL A 172 -11.68 2.94 13.19
CA VAL A 172 -12.29 3.00 11.85
C VAL A 172 -12.82 1.62 11.46
N PRO A 173 -14.08 1.50 11.04
CA PRO A 173 -14.59 0.24 10.52
C PRO A 173 -13.78 -0.23 9.32
N CYS A 174 -13.27 -1.45 9.39
CA CYS A 174 -12.53 -2.07 8.29
C CYS A 174 -12.85 -3.56 8.17
N THR A 175 -12.60 -4.10 6.98
CA THR A 175 -12.73 -5.53 6.69
C THR A 175 -11.36 -6.09 6.32
N VAL A 176 -10.93 -7.13 7.04
CA VAL A 176 -9.67 -7.83 6.77
C VAL A 176 -9.90 -8.85 5.66
N LEU A 177 -9.16 -8.71 4.55
CA LEU A 177 -9.25 -9.56 3.35
C LEU A 177 -8.22 -10.68 3.34
N ALA A 178 -7.08 -10.49 4.00
CA ALA A 178 -6.03 -11.50 4.11
C ALA A 178 -5.23 -11.29 5.39
N THR A 179 -4.69 -12.39 5.93
CA THR A 179 -3.88 -12.39 7.15
C THR A 179 -2.62 -13.24 6.99
N ALA A 180 -1.59 -12.95 7.79
CA ALA A 180 -0.42 -13.80 7.97
C ALA A 180 -0.33 -14.24 9.44
N TYR A 181 -0.08 -15.54 9.69
CA TYR A 181 0.16 -16.01 11.06
C TYR A 181 1.56 -15.60 11.53
N SER A 182 1.62 -14.91 12.65
CA SER A 182 2.87 -14.50 13.30
C SER A 182 3.28 -15.54 14.35
N ASP A 183 4.16 -16.47 13.97
CA ASP A 183 4.55 -17.60 14.80
C ASP A 183 5.38 -17.14 16.02
N PRO A 184 4.93 -17.36 17.28
CA PRO A 184 5.65 -16.97 18.48
C PRO A 184 6.98 -17.72 18.67
N MET A 185 7.19 -18.81 17.97
CA MET A 185 8.47 -19.56 17.99
C MET A 185 9.54 -18.92 17.09
N VAL A 186 9.15 -17.99 16.23
CA VAL A 186 10.07 -17.24 15.38
C VAL A 186 10.45 -15.96 16.10
N ILE A 187 11.73 -15.87 16.49
CA ILE A 187 12.30 -14.68 17.13
C ILE A 187 12.98 -13.84 16.08
N SER A 188 12.58 -12.60 15.92
CA SER A 188 13.21 -11.66 15.00
C SER A 188 14.63 -11.30 15.45
N ARG A 189 15.43 -10.74 14.53
CA ARG A 189 16.76 -10.19 14.83
C ARG A 189 16.73 -9.09 15.90
N HIS A 190 15.58 -8.49 16.13
CA HIS A 190 15.35 -7.50 17.19
C HIS A 190 14.93 -8.13 18.52
N GLY A 191 14.95 -9.47 18.63
CA GLY A 191 14.58 -10.21 19.83
C GLY A 191 13.07 -10.25 20.11
N MET A 192 12.23 -9.87 19.13
CA MET A 192 10.78 -9.89 19.26
C MET A 192 10.23 -11.23 18.79
N PRO A 193 9.51 -11.97 19.66
CA PRO A 193 8.80 -13.17 19.23
C PRO A 193 7.57 -12.78 18.40
N GLY A 194 7.10 -13.70 17.57
CA GLY A 194 5.80 -13.55 16.92
C GLY A 194 4.66 -13.47 17.94
N THR A 195 3.54 -12.93 17.51
CA THR A 195 2.39 -12.60 18.39
C THR A 195 1.50 -13.80 18.71
N GLY A 196 1.60 -14.89 17.95
CA GLY A 196 0.68 -16.02 18.00
C GLY A 196 -0.69 -15.71 17.39
N CYS A 197 -0.81 -14.60 16.68
CA CYS A 197 -2.03 -14.13 16.06
C CYS A 197 -1.93 -14.11 14.53
N HIS A 198 -3.10 -14.02 13.89
CA HIS A 198 -3.19 -13.71 12.48
C HIS A 198 -3.20 -12.19 12.30
N GLU A 199 -2.08 -11.66 11.79
CA GLU A 199 -1.91 -10.24 11.55
C GLU A 199 -2.54 -9.83 10.21
N PRO A 200 -3.28 -8.71 10.14
CA PRO A 200 -3.86 -8.23 8.89
C PRO A 200 -2.80 -7.86 7.87
N VAL A 201 -2.97 -8.32 6.61
CA VAL A 201 -2.05 -7.99 5.52
C VAL A 201 -2.73 -7.40 4.29
N ALA A 202 -4.05 -7.38 4.26
CA ALA A 202 -4.86 -6.65 3.29
C ALA A 202 -6.20 -6.25 3.92
N LEU A 203 -6.58 -4.98 3.80
CA LEU A 203 -7.78 -4.42 4.41
C LEU A 203 -8.53 -3.52 3.44
N VAL A 204 -9.82 -3.37 3.69
CA VAL A 204 -10.67 -2.39 3.01
C VAL A 204 -11.53 -1.63 4.01
N GLY A 205 -11.81 -0.39 3.69
CA GLY A 205 -12.67 0.50 4.47
C GLY A 205 -13.22 1.65 3.66
N GLN A 206 -13.55 2.72 4.36
CA GLN A 206 -14.14 3.91 3.75
C GLN A 206 -13.71 5.16 4.51
N TYR A 207 -13.40 6.22 3.77
CA TYR A 207 -13.18 7.57 4.30
C TYR A 207 -14.08 8.57 3.56
N GLY A 208 -15.01 9.20 4.28
CA GLY A 208 -16.05 10.00 3.64
C GLY A 208 -16.86 9.16 2.64
N LYS A 209 -16.83 9.53 1.36
CA LYS A 209 -17.44 8.76 0.26
C LYS A 209 -16.41 7.87 -0.47
N GLY A 210 -15.11 8.05 -0.21
CA GLY A 210 -14.04 7.30 -0.84
C GLY A 210 -13.87 5.91 -0.24
N ARG A 211 -13.56 4.93 -1.09
CA ARG A 211 -13.21 3.58 -0.67
C ARG A 211 -11.71 3.50 -0.45
N THR A 212 -11.30 2.83 0.61
CA THR A 212 -9.89 2.65 0.94
C THR A 212 -9.49 1.19 0.86
N TYR A 213 -8.36 0.92 0.22
CA TYR A 213 -7.72 -0.39 0.19
C TYR A 213 -6.29 -0.25 0.70
N ASP A 214 -5.94 -1.07 1.68
CA ASP A 214 -4.62 -1.11 2.28
C ASP A 214 -3.96 -2.44 1.95
N GLN A 215 -2.80 -2.38 1.28
CA GLN A 215 -1.93 -3.52 1.00
C GLN A 215 -0.70 -3.45 1.90
N VAL A 216 -0.79 -4.12 3.04
CA VAL A 216 0.22 -4.12 4.10
C VAL A 216 1.48 -4.89 3.71
N LEU A 217 1.39 -5.87 2.82
CA LEU A 217 2.56 -6.57 2.26
C LEU A 217 3.24 -5.76 1.17
N GLY A 218 4.52 -6.00 0.93
CA GLY A 218 5.25 -5.41 -0.20
C GLY A 218 6.56 -4.73 0.18
N HIS A 219 7.23 -5.23 1.22
CA HIS A 219 8.52 -4.69 1.66
C HIS A 219 9.59 -4.85 0.59
N VAL A 220 10.25 -3.74 0.23
CA VAL A 220 11.38 -3.71 -0.72
C VAL A 220 12.50 -2.87 -0.15
N TRP A 221 13.63 -3.52 0.17
CA TRP A 221 14.83 -2.84 0.65
C TRP A 221 15.51 -2.04 -0.47
N PRO A 222 15.96 -0.80 -0.21
CA PRO A 222 16.90 -0.11 -1.07
C PRO A 222 18.24 -0.86 -1.13
N PHE A 223 18.86 -0.93 -2.28
CA PHE A 223 20.13 -1.65 -2.48
C PHE A 223 21.28 -1.17 -1.60
N TYR A 224 21.25 0.09 -1.13
CA TYR A 224 22.34 0.68 -0.35
C TYR A 224 22.23 0.47 1.16
N THR A 225 21.15 -0.10 1.68
CA THR A 225 20.93 -0.21 3.13
C THR A 225 21.76 -1.30 3.81
N GLY A 226 22.39 -2.17 3.01
CA GLY A 226 23.15 -3.30 3.54
C GLY A 226 22.30 -4.43 4.15
N HIS A 227 21.01 -4.23 4.28
CA HIS A 227 20.08 -5.28 4.67
C HIS A 227 19.84 -6.20 3.49
N GLY A 228 20.07 -7.51 3.69
CA GLY A 228 19.84 -8.48 2.63
C GLY A 228 20.72 -8.27 1.40
N LEU A 229 21.99 -7.89 1.56
CA LEU A 229 22.93 -7.73 0.44
C LEU A 229 22.88 -8.94 -0.48
N GLY A 230 22.51 -8.70 -1.74
CA GLY A 230 22.31 -9.74 -2.75
C GLY A 230 20.93 -10.39 -2.74
N GLU A 231 20.04 -10.07 -1.81
CA GLU A 231 18.66 -10.52 -1.84
C GLU A 231 17.79 -9.64 -2.75
N ASN A 232 17.04 -10.30 -3.62
CA ASN A 232 16.01 -9.62 -4.38
C ASN A 232 14.74 -9.55 -3.53
N THR A 233 14.55 -8.44 -2.80
CA THR A 233 13.36 -8.25 -1.98
C THR A 233 12.08 -8.02 -2.77
N MET A 234 12.16 -7.87 -4.10
CA MET A 234 10.97 -7.94 -4.98
C MET A 234 10.28 -9.31 -4.96
N VAL A 235 10.84 -10.30 -4.25
CA VAL A 235 10.18 -11.60 -4.05
C VAL A 235 8.83 -11.49 -3.35
N SER A 236 8.58 -10.42 -2.58
CA SER A 236 7.27 -10.10 -2.02
C SER A 236 6.19 -10.00 -3.10
N PHE A 237 6.57 -9.56 -4.29
CA PHE A 237 5.69 -9.41 -5.46
C PHE A 237 5.62 -10.68 -6.33
N ALA A 238 6.36 -11.75 -6.00
CA ALA A 238 6.41 -12.97 -6.79
C ALA A 238 5.08 -13.76 -6.82
N PRO A 239 4.29 -13.86 -5.73
CA PRO A 239 3.03 -14.57 -5.76
C PRO A 239 2.00 -13.90 -6.68
N ARG A 240 1.35 -14.70 -7.50
CA ARG A 240 0.28 -14.24 -8.40
C ARG A 240 -0.86 -13.56 -7.62
N GLN A 241 -1.25 -14.13 -6.50
CA GLN A 241 -2.34 -13.63 -5.66
C GLN A 241 -2.04 -12.24 -5.11
N PHE A 242 -0.80 -11.98 -4.69
CA PHE A 242 -0.36 -10.64 -4.26
C PHE A 242 -0.60 -9.61 -5.37
N ARG A 243 -0.13 -9.90 -6.60
CA ARG A 243 -0.29 -8.98 -7.74
C ARG A 243 -1.74 -8.80 -8.15
N GLN A 244 -2.54 -9.89 -8.08
CA GLN A 244 -3.97 -9.81 -8.35
C GLN A 244 -4.70 -8.95 -7.33
N MET A 245 -4.38 -9.09 -6.03
CA MET A 245 -4.97 -8.25 -4.98
C MET A 245 -4.65 -6.78 -5.20
N PHE A 246 -3.40 -6.44 -5.55
CA PHE A 246 -3.02 -5.04 -5.82
C PHE A 246 -3.82 -4.45 -6.99
N VAL A 247 -3.82 -5.12 -8.14
CA VAL A 247 -4.50 -4.63 -9.36
C VAL A 247 -6.02 -4.53 -9.15
N ARG A 248 -6.62 -5.56 -8.54
CA ARG A 248 -8.05 -5.57 -8.20
C ARG A 248 -8.38 -4.53 -7.12
N GLY A 249 -7.48 -4.31 -6.17
CA GLY A 249 -7.59 -3.27 -5.14
C GLY A 249 -7.69 -1.88 -5.74
N CYS A 250 -6.87 -1.58 -6.74
CA CYS A 250 -6.92 -0.32 -7.48
C CYS A 250 -8.27 -0.15 -8.22
N GLU A 251 -8.73 -1.18 -8.93
CA GLU A 251 -10.03 -1.13 -9.60
C GLU A 251 -11.18 -0.94 -8.60
N TRP A 252 -11.16 -1.72 -7.51
CA TRP A 252 -12.22 -1.65 -6.51
C TRP A 252 -12.25 -0.29 -5.79
N ALA A 253 -11.11 0.24 -5.42
CA ALA A 253 -11.04 1.55 -4.79
C ALA A 253 -11.65 2.62 -5.70
N ALA A 254 -11.31 2.60 -6.98
CA ALA A 254 -11.83 3.55 -7.97
C ALA A 254 -13.33 3.38 -8.23
N THR A 255 -13.83 2.15 -8.39
CA THR A 255 -15.15 1.88 -8.98
C THR A 255 -16.15 1.23 -8.02
N GLY A 256 -15.70 0.65 -6.93
CA GLY A 256 -16.50 -0.22 -6.03
C GLY A 256 -16.70 -1.64 -6.56
N LYS A 257 -16.07 -2.00 -7.69
CA LYS A 257 -16.22 -3.30 -8.35
C LYS A 257 -14.87 -3.87 -8.76
N VAL A 258 -14.85 -5.14 -9.13
CA VAL A 258 -13.76 -5.81 -9.83
C VAL A 258 -14.38 -6.56 -11.01
N GLU A 259 -14.42 -5.92 -12.16
CA GLU A 259 -15.01 -6.43 -13.40
C GLU A 259 -13.95 -6.50 -14.51
N LEU A 260 -13.17 -5.44 -14.66
CA LEU A 260 -12.17 -5.30 -15.72
C LEU A 260 -10.92 -6.13 -15.42
N THR A 261 -10.52 -6.21 -14.16
CA THR A 261 -9.34 -6.95 -13.72
C THR A 261 -9.67 -8.31 -13.11
N ALA A 262 -10.94 -8.74 -13.14
CA ALA A 262 -11.36 -10.00 -12.53
C ALA A 262 -10.57 -11.23 -13.05
N ASN A 263 -10.18 -11.20 -14.34
CA ASN A 263 -9.41 -12.24 -14.99
C ASN A 263 -7.93 -11.88 -15.19
N PHE A 264 -7.43 -10.83 -14.53
CA PHE A 264 -6.01 -10.50 -14.58
C PHE A 264 -5.19 -11.68 -14.06
N ASP A 265 -4.28 -12.18 -14.88
CA ASP A 265 -3.52 -13.42 -14.59
C ASP A 265 -2.42 -13.21 -13.53
N GLY A 266 -2.14 -11.97 -13.17
CA GLY A 266 -1.09 -11.62 -12.23
C GLY A 266 0.33 -11.86 -12.76
N ALA A 267 0.51 -12.16 -14.06
CA ALA A 267 1.84 -12.29 -14.63
C ALA A 267 2.59 -10.96 -14.57
N ALA A 268 3.79 -10.96 -14.02
CA ALA A 268 4.63 -9.79 -13.89
C ALA A 268 6.08 -10.09 -14.28
N VAL A 269 6.75 -9.04 -14.69
CA VAL A 269 8.22 -8.99 -14.72
C VAL A 269 8.64 -8.23 -13.47
N LEU A 270 9.37 -8.90 -12.59
CA LEU A 270 9.95 -8.27 -11.40
C LEU A 270 11.25 -7.57 -11.80
N ILE A 271 11.43 -6.33 -11.40
CA ILE A 271 12.60 -5.50 -11.72
C ILE A 271 13.38 -5.12 -10.46
#